data_36f214fe6dd4dc2ce8754f81ec78aa2f
#
_entry.id   36f214fe6dd4dc2ce8754f81ec78aa2f
#
_cell.length_a   1.000
_cell.length_b   1.000
_cell.length_c   1.000
_cell.angle_alpha   90.00
_cell.angle_beta   90.00
_cell.angle_gamma   90.00
#
_symmetry.space_group_name_H-M   'P 1'
#
loop_
_entity.id
_entity.type
_entity.pdbx_description
1 polymer ?
#
loop_
_entity_poly.entity_id
_entity_poly.type
_entity_poly.pdbx_seq_one_letter_code
_entity_poly.pdbx_strand_id
1 'polypeptide(L)'
;MTSQSPTSTRLIFGDFVIDTKSAQLLRHDRAIDLRPKSFDVLCRLVENAEQVVSRDELATVWQGRVATDESIAQCISDIRRALSDTDQRLLQTVPRRGYVLKLPLQPAPRAAPSQLPTPEHTPVQALTIVAGRPSIVVMPFTNISGEGARLDLLARGFTEDVTTGLARYPQLFVIGRESAVSFGEGAADASAVGRAARVRFVLQGSLRWSPGQIRVAARLVQADSGAVVWADRFDGSDGQFFAFQDEIVARIVAALVESVDRQSHQHARHSGADNLSAYELFLQGRDLRRSAIPANFPQAQLLLERAVALDPDFAPAHGELAYVQHFSMGLLLGTLGRAEKLELGLRHARRAYELAPDLPFASLVLGNLHMRAHDFVAAERWSRRAVRLGPGDAENYAGLANVLSFAGRAEEAVELMRTANRYDPIVPPFHAFYLARALAWTGRFEEALPLAQSCMGRAPGLWVCRMVLVISLAHLGRSADAAAALAEWRQQCGFSAPQDYLDRGDTVPGPEFDRMREGFRLAGLVDG
;
A
#
# COMPACT_ATOMS: atom_id res chain seq x y z
N MET A 1 -22.68 -2.37 -33.00
CA MET A 1 -21.99 -1.06 -33.08
C MET A 1 -22.09 -0.41 -31.71
N THR A 2 -21.13 -0.63 -30.85
CA THR A 2 -21.01 0.04 -29.56
C THR A 2 -19.57 0.52 -29.44
N SER A 3 -19.43 1.82 -29.60
CA SER A 3 -18.21 2.60 -29.49
C SER A 3 -17.70 2.54 -28.06
N GLN A 4 -16.55 1.89 -27.84
CA GLN A 4 -15.79 2.04 -26.61
C GLN A 4 -14.96 3.33 -26.73
N SER A 5 -15.25 4.29 -25.87
CA SER A 5 -14.47 5.52 -25.70
C SER A 5 -13.16 5.20 -24.98
N PRO A 6 -12.00 5.71 -25.41
CA PRO A 6 -10.73 5.50 -24.72
C PRO A 6 -10.63 6.44 -23.51
N THR A 7 -10.50 5.86 -22.35
CA THR A 7 -10.25 6.49 -21.06
C THR A 7 -8.75 6.62 -20.80
N SER A 8 -8.12 7.63 -21.31
CA SER A 8 -7.00 8.38 -20.71
C SER A 8 -6.52 9.41 -21.71
N THR A 9 -6.57 10.68 -21.33
CA THR A 9 -6.33 11.80 -22.26
C THR A 9 -4.84 12.13 -22.38
N ARG A 10 -3.99 11.64 -21.48
CA ARG A 10 -2.54 11.90 -21.46
C ARG A 10 -1.75 10.67 -21.04
N LEU A 11 -0.79 10.28 -21.88
CA LEU A 11 0.18 9.21 -21.59
C LEU A 11 1.55 9.84 -21.35
N ILE A 12 2.19 9.52 -20.24
CA ILE A 12 3.49 10.09 -19.84
C ILE A 12 4.55 8.99 -19.94
N PHE A 13 5.66 9.26 -20.64
CA PHE A 13 6.81 8.37 -20.69
C PHE A 13 8.12 9.18 -20.76
N GLY A 14 8.99 8.97 -19.80
CA GLY A 14 10.19 9.79 -19.67
C GLY A 14 9.86 11.29 -19.61
N ASP A 15 10.58 12.12 -20.38
CA ASP A 15 10.35 13.56 -20.48
C ASP A 15 9.22 13.93 -21.44
N PHE A 16 8.48 12.96 -21.97
CA PHE A 16 7.48 13.14 -23.01
C PHE A 16 6.06 12.91 -22.48
N VAL A 17 5.13 13.71 -23.00
CA VAL A 17 3.68 13.58 -22.77
C VAL A 17 2.99 13.44 -24.11
N ILE A 18 2.23 12.37 -24.29
CA ILE A 18 1.30 12.21 -25.43
C ILE A 18 -0.06 12.69 -24.97
N ASP A 19 -0.55 13.76 -25.59
CA ASP A 19 -1.94 14.19 -25.43
C ASP A 19 -2.77 13.62 -26.58
N THR A 20 -3.54 12.57 -26.29
CA THR A 20 -4.35 11.87 -27.30
C THR A 20 -5.54 12.72 -27.76
N LYS A 21 -5.96 13.72 -26.98
CA LYS A 21 -7.09 14.58 -27.29
C LYS A 21 -6.72 15.67 -28.28
N SER A 22 -5.52 16.25 -28.14
CA SER A 22 -4.99 17.24 -29.07
C SER A 22 -4.09 16.62 -30.16
N ALA A 23 -3.87 15.30 -30.13
CA ALA A 23 -2.95 14.56 -30.99
C ALA A 23 -1.55 15.18 -31.04
N GLN A 24 -1.00 15.53 -29.87
CA GLN A 24 0.29 16.18 -29.73
C GLN A 24 1.25 15.40 -28.87
N LEU A 25 2.53 15.39 -29.29
CA LEU A 25 3.65 14.96 -28.47
C LEU A 25 4.28 16.22 -27.84
N LEU A 26 4.43 16.22 -26.52
CA LEU A 26 5.00 17.34 -25.77
C LEU A 26 6.29 16.89 -25.08
N ARG A 27 7.28 17.78 -24.98
CA ARG A 27 8.45 17.64 -24.12
C ARG A 27 8.64 18.93 -23.32
N HIS A 28 8.59 18.85 -21.97
CA HIS A 28 8.65 20.02 -21.10
C HIS A 28 7.65 21.10 -21.52
N ASP A 29 6.38 20.71 -21.74
CA ASP A 29 5.26 21.55 -22.21
C ASP A 29 5.45 22.22 -23.58
N ARG A 30 6.47 21.84 -24.36
CA ARG A 30 6.67 22.29 -25.75
C ARG A 30 6.22 21.21 -26.71
N ALA A 31 5.37 21.57 -27.66
CA ALA A 31 4.92 20.66 -28.69
C ALA A 31 6.05 20.28 -29.64
N ILE A 32 6.17 18.99 -29.91
CA ILE A 32 7.09 18.42 -30.90
C ILE A 32 6.25 18.05 -32.12
N ASP A 33 6.68 18.56 -33.29
CA ASP A 33 6.00 18.24 -34.54
C ASP A 33 6.23 16.77 -34.93
N LEU A 34 5.15 16.03 -35.07
CA LEU A 34 5.16 14.63 -35.47
C LEU A 34 4.01 14.39 -36.46
N ARG A 35 4.31 13.73 -37.60
CA ARG A 35 3.27 13.43 -38.60
C ARG A 35 2.14 12.61 -37.98
N PRO A 36 0.88 12.80 -38.41
CA PRO A 36 -0.26 12.13 -37.79
C PRO A 36 -0.11 10.60 -37.72
N LYS A 37 0.39 9.95 -38.78
CA LYS A 37 0.61 8.50 -38.77
C LYS A 37 1.75 8.06 -37.85
N SER A 38 2.80 8.85 -37.75
CA SER A 38 3.89 8.61 -36.81
C SER A 38 3.42 8.80 -35.36
N PHE A 39 2.50 9.72 -35.13
CA PHE A 39 1.86 9.90 -33.83
C PHE A 39 1.00 8.67 -33.44
N ASP A 40 0.16 8.17 -34.36
CA ASP A 40 -0.67 6.99 -34.14
C ASP A 40 0.20 5.74 -33.84
N VAL A 41 1.31 5.55 -34.57
CA VAL A 41 2.29 4.48 -34.33
C VAL A 41 2.96 4.63 -32.97
N LEU A 42 3.32 5.87 -32.57
CA LEU A 42 3.89 6.12 -31.25
C LEU A 42 2.91 5.79 -30.13
N CYS A 43 1.63 6.14 -30.24
CA CYS A 43 0.60 5.79 -29.28
C CYS A 43 0.54 4.27 -29.11
N ARG A 44 0.55 3.52 -30.22
CA ARG A 44 0.49 2.05 -30.19
C ARG A 44 1.72 1.44 -29.50
N LEU A 45 2.91 2.01 -29.73
CA LEU A 45 4.15 1.57 -29.07
C LEU A 45 4.17 1.90 -27.57
N VAL A 46 3.60 3.04 -27.16
CA VAL A 46 3.51 3.42 -25.73
C VAL A 46 2.48 2.58 -24.99
N GLU A 47 1.33 2.27 -25.61
CA GLU A 47 0.32 1.36 -25.05
C GLU A 47 0.88 -0.05 -24.80
N ASN A 48 1.87 -0.48 -25.59
CA ASN A 48 2.54 -1.78 -25.49
C ASN A 48 4.02 -1.62 -25.09
N ALA A 49 4.33 -0.64 -24.23
CA ALA A 49 5.69 -0.40 -23.79
C ALA A 49 6.33 -1.66 -23.18
N GLU A 50 7.63 -1.82 -23.37
CA GLU A 50 8.43 -2.99 -22.96
C GLU A 50 8.08 -4.31 -23.68
N GLN A 51 7.06 -4.33 -24.54
CA GLN A 51 6.68 -5.48 -25.35
C GLN A 51 7.07 -5.28 -26.82
N VAL A 52 7.33 -6.38 -27.53
CA VAL A 52 7.62 -6.33 -28.95
C VAL A 52 6.31 -6.20 -29.73
N VAL A 53 6.10 -5.07 -30.39
CA VAL A 53 4.97 -4.83 -31.30
C VAL A 53 5.39 -5.24 -32.70
N SER A 54 4.66 -6.19 -33.28
CA SER A 54 4.96 -6.70 -34.62
C SER A 54 4.64 -5.67 -35.70
N ARG A 55 5.21 -5.85 -36.91
CA ARG A 55 4.88 -4.98 -38.06
C ARG A 55 3.42 -5.07 -38.47
N ASP A 56 2.82 -6.26 -38.37
CA ASP A 56 1.42 -6.46 -38.68
C ASP A 56 0.50 -5.73 -37.68
N GLU A 57 0.84 -5.74 -36.40
CA GLU A 57 0.15 -4.94 -35.38
C GLU A 57 0.30 -3.44 -35.61
N LEU A 58 1.48 -2.96 -36.02
CA LEU A 58 1.65 -1.56 -36.38
C LEU A 58 0.90 -1.19 -37.68
N ALA A 59 0.77 -2.13 -38.63
CA ALA A 59 0.03 -1.92 -39.86
C ALA A 59 -1.48 -1.67 -39.61
N THR A 60 -2.05 -2.14 -38.50
CA THR A 60 -3.45 -1.90 -38.12
C THR A 60 -3.78 -0.41 -37.98
N VAL A 61 -2.77 0.44 -37.69
CA VAL A 61 -2.92 1.89 -37.60
C VAL A 61 -3.41 2.52 -38.92
N TRP A 62 -3.21 1.86 -40.08
CA TRP A 62 -3.66 2.35 -41.38
C TRP A 62 -5.13 2.08 -41.70
N GLN A 63 -5.90 1.42 -40.80
CA GLN A 63 -7.36 1.23 -40.89
C GLN A 63 -7.82 0.69 -42.26
N GLY A 64 -7.27 -0.44 -42.69
CA GLY A 64 -7.67 -1.09 -43.95
C GLY A 64 -6.98 -0.59 -45.23
N ARG A 65 -6.07 0.41 -45.14
CA ARG A 65 -5.16 0.74 -46.23
C ARG A 65 -3.89 -0.13 -46.10
N VAL A 66 -3.29 -0.49 -47.25
CA VAL A 66 -2.06 -1.31 -47.25
C VAL A 66 -0.90 -0.47 -46.67
N ALA A 67 -0.44 -0.86 -45.48
CA ALA A 67 0.81 -0.33 -44.93
C ALA A 67 1.98 -1.09 -45.57
N THR A 68 2.93 -0.36 -46.14
CA THR A 68 4.18 -0.97 -46.61
C THR A 68 5.22 -0.97 -45.50
N ASP A 69 6.18 -1.91 -45.57
CA ASP A 69 7.31 -1.94 -44.64
C ASP A 69 8.08 -0.62 -44.61
N GLU A 70 8.18 0.05 -45.77
CA GLU A 70 8.80 1.38 -45.88
C GLU A 70 8.02 2.46 -45.12
N SER A 71 6.67 2.41 -45.18
CA SER A 71 5.80 3.35 -44.45
C SER A 71 5.98 3.22 -42.94
N ILE A 72 6.06 1.99 -42.43
CA ILE A 72 6.31 1.73 -41.00
C ILE A 72 7.72 2.20 -40.62
N ALA A 73 8.75 1.85 -41.41
CA ALA A 73 10.12 2.28 -41.16
C ALA A 73 10.27 3.80 -41.14
N GLN A 74 9.55 4.52 -42.03
CA GLN A 74 9.52 5.97 -42.03
C GLN A 74 8.90 6.53 -40.75
N CYS A 75 7.79 5.97 -40.26
CA CYS A 75 7.17 6.37 -38.99
C CYS A 75 8.14 6.14 -37.81
N ILE A 76 8.83 5.00 -37.76
CA ILE A 76 9.84 4.71 -36.75
C ILE A 76 11.00 5.73 -36.79
N SER A 77 11.45 6.10 -37.99
CA SER A 77 12.49 7.14 -38.16
C SER A 77 12.04 8.50 -37.64
N ASP A 78 10.81 8.91 -37.96
CA ASP A 78 10.22 10.17 -37.48
C ASP A 78 10.11 10.17 -35.93
N ILE A 79 9.65 9.07 -35.36
CA ILE A 79 9.52 8.91 -33.90
C ILE A 79 10.90 9.00 -33.23
N ARG A 80 11.92 8.29 -33.74
CA ARG A 80 13.28 8.39 -33.20
C ARG A 80 13.81 9.80 -33.22
N ARG A 81 13.58 10.52 -34.30
CA ARG A 81 13.97 11.94 -34.42
C ARG A 81 13.23 12.81 -33.41
N ALA A 82 11.92 12.63 -33.26
CA ALA A 82 11.10 13.36 -32.30
C ALA A 82 11.50 13.10 -30.85
N LEU A 83 11.88 11.87 -30.53
CA LEU A 83 12.35 11.45 -29.21
C LEU A 83 13.84 11.76 -28.98
N SER A 84 14.56 12.28 -29.99
CA SER A 84 16.03 12.46 -29.95
C SER A 84 16.79 11.15 -29.66
N ASP A 85 16.25 10.01 -30.11
CA ASP A 85 16.78 8.65 -29.87
C ASP A 85 17.73 8.23 -30.99
N THR A 86 18.84 8.92 -31.12
CA THR A 86 19.88 8.64 -32.15
C THR A 86 20.55 7.28 -31.96
N ASP A 87 20.70 6.87 -30.69
CA ASP A 87 21.39 5.62 -30.33
C ASP A 87 20.42 4.42 -30.29
N GLN A 88 19.15 4.59 -30.64
CA GLN A 88 18.10 3.56 -30.63
C GLN A 88 17.94 2.87 -29.26
N ARG A 89 18.13 3.62 -28.18
CA ARG A 89 18.01 3.11 -26.81
C ARG A 89 16.56 3.06 -26.35
N LEU A 90 15.73 4.02 -26.78
CA LEU A 90 14.31 4.08 -26.44
C LEU A 90 13.49 3.21 -27.39
N LEU A 91 13.63 3.40 -28.69
CA LEU A 91 12.88 2.65 -29.69
C LEU A 91 13.81 1.69 -30.44
N GLN A 92 13.82 0.43 -30.00
CA GLN A 92 14.69 -0.60 -30.52
C GLN A 92 14.02 -1.41 -31.65
N THR A 93 14.81 -1.82 -32.63
CA THR A 93 14.38 -2.75 -33.66
C THR A 93 14.70 -4.17 -33.21
N VAL A 94 13.68 -5.05 -33.17
CA VAL A 94 13.86 -6.47 -32.94
C VAL A 94 13.85 -7.19 -34.29
N PRO A 95 14.99 -7.71 -34.77
CA PRO A 95 15.08 -8.30 -36.12
C PRO A 95 14.03 -9.37 -36.35
N ARG A 96 13.32 -9.28 -37.48
CA ARG A 96 12.25 -10.19 -37.93
C ARG A 96 11.01 -10.25 -37.03
N ARG A 97 10.95 -9.51 -35.93
CA ARG A 97 9.83 -9.55 -34.95
C ARG A 97 9.06 -8.24 -34.84
N GLY A 98 9.71 -7.08 -35.02
CA GLY A 98 9.04 -5.78 -34.93
C GLY A 98 9.85 -4.72 -34.17
N TYR A 99 9.19 -3.95 -33.34
CA TYR A 99 9.80 -2.83 -32.61
C TYR A 99 9.36 -2.89 -31.13
N VAL A 100 10.24 -2.42 -30.25
CA VAL A 100 9.94 -2.31 -28.82
C VAL A 100 10.33 -0.92 -28.33
N LEU A 101 9.42 -0.26 -27.63
CA LEU A 101 9.70 0.98 -26.93
C LEU A 101 10.15 0.63 -25.50
N LYS A 102 11.42 0.92 -25.22
CA LYS A 102 12.00 0.79 -23.88
C LYS A 102 11.73 2.05 -23.09
N LEU A 103 11.04 1.93 -21.97
CA LEU A 103 10.89 3.06 -21.06
C LEU A 103 12.22 3.22 -20.30
N PRO A 104 12.85 4.42 -20.32
CA PRO A 104 14.02 4.64 -19.49
C PRO A 104 13.58 4.45 -18.03
N LEU A 105 14.27 3.59 -17.29
CA LEU A 105 14.20 3.55 -15.83
C LEU A 105 14.71 4.90 -15.33
N GLN A 106 13.80 5.85 -15.14
CA GLN A 106 14.16 7.14 -14.59
C GLN A 106 14.28 7.02 -13.08
N PRO A 107 15.38 7.53 -12.48
CA PRO A 107 15.26 8.15 -11.18
C PRO A 107 14.29 9.32 -11.36
N ALA A 108 13.32 9.45 -10.45
CA ALA A 108 12.26 10.45 -10.51
C ALA A 108 12.78 11.82 -10.95
N PRO A 109 12.10 12.52 -11.90
CA PRO A 109 12.59 13.77 -12.44
C PRO A 109 12.77 14.79 -11.32
N ARG A 110 13.98 15.34 -11.21
CA ARG A 110 14.23 16.57 -10.48
C ARG A 110 13.44 17.66 -11.20
N ALA A 111 12.27 17.97 -10.69
CA ALA A 111 11.57 19.19 -11.09
C ALA A 111 12.45 20.37 -10.74
N ALA A 112 12.71 21.26 -11.70
CA ALA A 112 13.29 22.58 -11.44
C ALA A 112 12.33 23.33 -10.50
N PRO A 113 12.85 24.13 -9.56
CA PRO A 113 12.10 24.60 -8.42
C PRO A 113 11.05 25.63 -8.83
N SER A 114 9.81 25.20 -9.02
CA SER A 114 8.68 26.01 -8.64
C SER A 114 8.68 25.97 -7.12
N GLN A 115 8.83 27.13 -6.47
CA GLN A 115 8.91 27.28 -5.03
C GLN A 115 7.55 26.96 -4.38
N LEU A 116 7.17 25.68 -4.37
CA LEU A 116 6.39 25.11 -3.28
C LEU A 116 7.43 24.56 -2.30
N PRO A 117 7.31 24.80 -1.01
CA PRO A 117 8.25 24.25 -0.05
C PRO A 117 8.28 22.74 -0.26
N THR A 118 9.41 22.23 -0.69
CA THR A 118 9.77 20.83 -0.57
C THR A 118 9.32 20.44 0.84
N PRO A 119 8.54 19.37 1.04
CA PRO A 119 8.49 18.79 2.36
C PRO A 119 9.96 18.46 2.63
N GLU A 120 10.61 19.30 3.44
CA GLU A 120 11.81 18.87 4.13
C GLU A 120 11.45 17.48 4.63
N HIS A 121 12.23 16.48 4.22
CA HIS A 121 12.21 15.22 4.94
C HIS A 121 12.38 15.65 6.38
N THR A 122 11.26 15.72 7.11
CA THR A 122 11.31 15.88 8.56
C THR A 122 12.32 14.83 8.98
N PRO A 123 13.49 15.22 9.50
CA PRO A 123 14.50 14.25 9.87
C PRO A 123 13.75 13.23 10.70
N VAL A 124 13.69 11.97 10.24
CA VAL A 124 13.01 10.87 10.95
C VAL A 124 13.44 11.06 12.37
N GLN A 125 12.49 11.55 13.20
CA GLN A 125 12.77 11.97 14.59
C GLN A 125 13.57 10.83 15.17
N ALA A 126 14.77 11.13 15.67
CA ALA A 126 15.75 10.13 16.05
C ALA A 126 15.03 8.97 16.71
N LEU A 127 14.93 7.83 15.99
CA LEU A 127 14.41 6.61 16.56
C LEU A 127 15.32 6.37 17.74
N THR A 128 14.86 6.83 18.90
CA THR A 128 15.55 6.53 20.16
C THR A 128 15.55 5.01 20.17
N ILE A 129 16.73 4.40 19.98
CA ILE A 129 16.94 2.98 20.20
C ILE A 129 16.22 2.72 21.50
N VAL A 130 15.13 1.93 21.45
CA VAL A 130 14.39 1.60 22.69
C VAL A 130 15.39 0.86 23.53
N ALA A 131 15.96 1.55 24.53
CA ALA A 131 17.12 1.12 25.27
C ALA A 131 16.88 -0.30 25.79
N GLY A 132 17.71 -1.24 25.35
CA GLY A 132 17.73 -2.61 25.83
C GLY A 132 17.01 -3.67 24.98
N ARG A 133 16.29 -3.32 23.91
CA ARG A 133 15.64 -4.33 23.03
C ARG A 133 16.45 -4.56 21.76
N PRO A 134 16.66 -5.83 21.32
CA PRO A 134 17.15 -6.11 19.97
C PRO A 134 16.21 -5.51 18.92
N SER A 135 16.75 -4.74 17.97
CA SER A 135 15.99 -4.15 16.87
C SER A 135 16.35 -4.83 15.56
N ILE A 136 15.31 -5.16 14.76
CA ILE A 136 15.45 -5.95 13.54
C ILE A 136 14.60 -5.37 12.41
N VAL A 137 15.13 -5.44 11.18
CA VAL A 137 14.36 -5.28 9.95
C VAL A 137 14.41 -6.58 9.16
N VAL A 138 13.27 -7.01 8.62
CA VAL A 138 13.16 -8.16 7.73
C VAL A 138 13.14 -7.65 6.29
N MET A 139 14.22 -7.91 5.56
CA MET A 139 14.29 -7.54 4.14
C MET A 139 13.40 -8.45 3.30
N PRO A 140 12.83 -7.94 2.19
CA PRO A 140 12.10 -8.79 1.25
C PRO A 140 12.90 -10.03 0.88
N PHE A 141 12.33 -11.22 1.10
CA PHE A 141 12.94 -12.47 0.66
C PHE A 141 12.95 -12.52 -0.86
N THR A 142 14.10 -12.79 -1.44
CA THR A 142 14.29 -12.80 -2.89
C THR A 142 13.86 -14.15 -3.47
N ASN A 143 12.99 -14.13 -4.49
CA ASN A 143 12.74 -15.30 -5.30
C ASN A 143 13.94 -15.56 -6.23
N ILE A 144 14.58 -16.72 -6.09
CA ILE A 144 15.72 -17.13 -6.93
C ILE A 144 15.38 -18.35 -7.81
N SER A 145 14.09 -18.62 -8.02
CA SER A 145 13.61 -19.73 -8.87
C SER A 145 13.65 -19.42 -10.37
N GLY A 146 13.80 -18.15 -10.73
CA GLY A 146 13.93 -17.72 -12.13
C GLY A 146 12.62 -17.45 -12.87
N GLU A 147 11.44 -17.68 -12.28
CA GLU A 147 10.16 -17.48 -12.96
C GLU A 147 9.07 -16.86 -12.08
N GLY A 148 8.52 -15.76 -12.60
CA GLY A 148 7.11 -15.35 -12.53
C GLY A 148 6.62 -14.63 -11.28
N ALA A 149 5.72 -13.67 -11.56
CA ALA A 149 5.02 -12.83 -10.58
C ALA A 149 4.35 -13.62 -9.42
N ARG A 150 3.97 -14.88 -9.66
CA ARG A 150 3.40 -15.78 -8.64
C ARG A 150 4.40 -16.06 -7.51
N LEU A 151 5.63 -16.46 -7.86
CA LEU A 151 6.66 -16.81 -6.87
C LEU A 151 7.19 -15.57 -6.14
N ASP A 152 7.24 -14.41 -6.81
CA ASP A 152 7.55 -13.14 -6.18
C ASP A 152 6.46 -12.73 -5.17
N LEU A 153 5.19 -12.96 -5.49
CA LEU A 153 4.09 -12.74 -4.56
C LEU A 153 4.22 -13.61 -3.31
N LEU A 154 4.53 -14.90 -3.48
CA LEU A 154 4.73 -15.82 -2.35
C LEU A 154 5.94 -15.42 -1.49
N ALA A 155 7.03 -14.97 -2.12
CA ALA A 155 8.21 -14.49 -1.39
C ALA A 155 7.90 -13.23 -0.57
N ARG A 156 7.10 -12.30 -1.11
CA ARG A 156 6.61 -11.13 -0.37
C ARG A 156 5.72 -11.54 0.81
N GLY A 157 4.77 -12.46 0.57
CA GLY A 157 3.91 -13.00 1.63
C GLY A 157 4.72 -13.65 2.75
N PHE A 158 5.70 -14.48 2.39
CA PHE A 158 6.62 -15.11 3.33
C PHE A 158 7.34 -14.08 4.20
N THR A 159 7.88 -13.02 3.58
CA THR A 159 8.56 -11.93 4.29
C THR A 159 7.65 -11.29 5.33
N GLU A 160 6.42 -11.06 4.96
CA GLU A 160 5.44 -10.39 5.81
C GLU A 160 5.00 -11.27 6.99
N ASP A 161 4.77 -12.55 6.74
CA ASP A 161 4.38 -13.48 7.80
C ASP A 161 5.53 -13.65 8.82
N VAL A 162 6.78 -13.72 8.36
CA VAL A 162 7.95 -13.70 9.25
C VAL A 162 8.03 -12.40 10.04
N THR A 163 7.80 -11.24 9.40
CA THR A 163 7.80 -9.94 10.08
C THR A 163 6.72 -9.88 11.16
N THR A 164 5.50 -10.30 10.81
CA THR A 164 4.35 -10.34 11.74
C THR A 164 4.60 -11.33 12.89
N GLY A 165 5.18 -12.49 12.58
CA GLY A 165 5.57 -13.48 13.57
C GLY A 165 6.55 -12.91 14.60
N LEU A 166 7.59 -12.21 14.13
CA LEU A 166 8.58 -11.54 15.00
C LEU A 166 7.96 -10.40 15.82
N ALA A 167 7.03 -9.65 15.24
CA ALA A 167 6.36 -8.53 15.92
C ALA A 167 5.45 -8.95 17.10
N ARG A 168 5.15 -10.24 17.25
CA ARG A 168 4.43 -10.80 18.42
C ARG A 168 5.29 -10.80 19.68
N TYR A 169 6.61 -10.75 19.53
CA TYR A 169 7.52 -10.81 20.68
C TYR A 169 7.83 -9.41 21.20
N PRO A 170 7.33 -9.04 22.41
CA PRO A 170 7.52 -7.69 22.96
C PRO A 170 8.98 -7.37 23.28
N GLN A 171 9.85 -8.38 23.34
CA GLN A 171 11.29 -8.22 23.54
C GLN A 171 12.01 -7.72 22.28
N LEU A 172 11.41 -7.84 21.11
CA LEU A 172 11.97 -7.38 19.84
C LEU A 172 11.35 -6.04 19.42
N PHE A 173 12.16 -5.21 18.79
CA PHE A 173 11.69 -4.05 18.05
C PHE A 173 11.79 -4.37 16.56
N VAL A 174 10.66 -4.58 15.89
CA VAL A 174 10.61 -5.01 14.49
C VAL A 174 10.17 -3.82 13.63
N ILE A 175 10.97 -3.49 12.61
CA ILE A 175 10.61 -2.45 11.63
C ILE A 175 9.53 -2.99 10.70
N GLY A 176 8.50 -2.18 10.47
CA GLY A 176 7.36 -2.53 9.63
C GLY A 176 7.71 -2.68 8.15
N ARG A 177 6.78 -3.33 7.43
CA ARG A 177 6.94 -3.75 6.03
C ARG A 177 7.23 -2.58 5.08
N GLU A 178 6.47 -1.48 5.18
CA GLU A 178 6.60 -0.36 4.23
C GLU A 178 8.01 0.24 4.27
N SER A 179 8.58 0.35 5.46
CA SER A 179 9.96 0.80 5.64
C SER A 179 10.96 -0.21 5.11
N ALA A 180 10.73 -1.52 5.32
CA ALA A 180 11.62 -2.58 4.83
C ALA A 180 11.69 -2.61 3.29
N VAL A 181 10.54 -2.50 2.62
CA VAL A 181 10.45 -2.48 1.14
C VAL A 181 11.16 -1.28 0.53
N SER A 182 11.15 -0.13 1.20
CA SER A 182 11.80 1.09 0.70
C SER A 182 13.31 1.00 0.57
N PHE A 183 13.96 0.05 1.26
CA PHE A 183 15.40 -0.19 1.13
C PHE A 183 15.77 -0.97 -0.13
N GLY A 184 14.79 -1.43 -0.91
CA GLY A 184 14.95 -2.12 -2.18
C GLY A 184 15.09 -3.63 -2.06
N GLU A 185 14.56 -4.35 -3.04
CA GLU A 185 14.72 -5.79 -3.16
C GLU A 185 16.19 -6.13 -3.44
N GLY A 186 16.76 -7.05 -2.65
CA GLY A 186 18.12 -7.54 -2.86
C GLY A 186 19.22 -6.57 -2.42
N ALA A 187 18.93 -5.59 -1.55
CA ALA A 187 19.98 -4.74 -0.97
C ALA A 187 21.11 -5.63 -0.39
N ALA A 188 22.23 -5.68 -1.09
CA ALA A 188 23.33 -6.61 -0.79
C ALA A 188 24.05 -6.25 0.50
N ASP A 189 24.05 -4.96 0.89
CA ASP A 189 24.74 -4.48 2.09
C ASP A 189 23.78 -4.35 3.29
N ALA A 190 23.72 -5.39 4.10
CA ALA A 190 22.98 -5.40 5.36
C ALA A 190 23.38 -4.25 6.29
N SER A 191 24.66 -3.85 6.29
CA SER A 191 25.15 -2.77 7.15
C SER A 191 24.60 -1.41 6.71
N ALA A 192 24.49 -1.17 5.40
CA ALA A 192 23.86 0.05 4.87
C ALA A 192 22.38 0.11 5.24
N VAL A 193 21.66 -1.01 5.06
CA VAL A 193 20.24 -1.13 5.45
C VAL A 193 20.07 -0.89 6.95
N GLY A 194 20.87 -1.56 7.77
CA GLY A 194 20.78 -1.44 9.22
C GLY A 194 21.03 0.00 9.71
N ARG A 195 21.99 0.70 9.12
CA ARG A 195 22.23 2.13 9.40
C ARG A 195 21.05 3.01 8.97
N ALA A 196 20.51 2.78 7.78
CA ALA A 196 19.37 3.55 7.27
C ALA A 196 18.10 3.31 8.10
N ALA A 197 17.81 2.04 8.42
CA ALA A 197 16.69 1.64 9.27
C ALA A 197 16.96 1.90 10.76
N ARG A 198 18.19 2.22 11.17
CA ARG A 198 18.64 2.39 12.56
C ARG A 198 18.33 1.16 13.44
N VAL A 199 18.57 -0.01 12.89
CA VAL A 199 18.40 -1.30 13.60
C VAL A 199 19.74 -2.00 13.80
N ARG A 200 19.79 -2.86 14.82
CA ARG A 200 20.99 -3.65 15.13
C ARG A 200 21.12 -4.89 14.25
N PHE A 201 20.01 -5.44 13.77
CA PHE A 201 19.98 -6.68 13.01
C PHE A 201 19.18 -6.52 11.72
N VAL A 202 19.64 -7.19 10.67
CA VAL A 202 18.99 -7.28 9.36
C VAL A 202 18.79 -8.75 9.03
N LEU A 203 17.55 -9.17 8.87
CA LEU A 203 17.23 -10.49 8.36
C LEU A 203 17.15 -10.42 6.84
N GLN A 204 17.90 -11.26 6.16
CA GLN A 204 17.89 -11.43 4.72
C GLN A 204 17.61 -12.89 4.38
N GLY A 205 16.93 -13.12 3.23
CA GLY A 205 16.66 -14.48 2.81
C GLY A 205 16.31 -14.61 1.35
N SER A 206 16.22 -15.85 0.90
CA SER A 206 15.80 -16.20 -0.45
C SER A 206 14.96 -17.46 -0.46
N LEU A 207 14.07 -17.54 -1.44
CA LEU A 207 13.25 -18.72 -1.71
C LEU A 207 13.58 -19.26 -3.11
N ARG A 208 13.67 -20.58 -3.20
CA ARG A 208 13.80 -21.29 -4.46
C ARG A 208 12.72 -22.35 -4.54
N TRP A 209 11.92 -22.28 -5.58
CA TRP A 209 10.95 -23.31 -5.93
C TRP A 209 11.50 -24.22 -7.05
N SER A 210 11.28 -25.51 -6.88
CA SER A 210 11.43 -26.54 -7.91
C SER A 210 10.18 -27.42 -7.85
N PRO A 211 9.82 -28.18 -8.90
CA PRO A 211 8.62 -29.03 -8.87
C PRO A 211 8.54 -29.89 -7.62
N GLY A 212 7.54 -29.64 -6.76
CA GLY A 212 7.30 -30.38 -5.51
C GLY A 212 8.27 -30.07 -4.37
N GLN A 213 9.22 -29.16 -4.54
CA GLN A 213 10.21 -28.83 -3.52
C GLN A 213 10.37 -27.32 -3.34
N ILE A 214 10.52 -26.90 -2.10
CA ILE A 214 10.87 -25.53 -1.71
C ILE A 214 12.16 -25.53 -0.90
N ARG A 215 13.00 -24.54 -1.17
CA ARG A 215 14.16 -24.23 -0.35
C ARG A 215 14.06 -22.79 0.13
N VAL A 216 14.21 -22.59 1.44
CA VAL A 216 14.31 -21.28 2.06
C VAL A 216 15.70 -21.16 2.67
N ALA A 217 16.42 -20.10 2.34
CA ALA A 217 17.66 -19.73 3.00
C ALA A 217 17.45 -18.40 3.72
N ALA A 218 17.89 -18.32 4.97
CA ALA A 218 17.78 -17.11 5.77
C ALA A 218 19.07 -16.86 6.56
N ARG A 219 19.43 -15.58 6.73
CA ARG A 219 20.59 -15.16 7.53
C ARG A 219 20.27 -13.89 8.31
N LEU A 220 20.71 -13.85 9.54
CA LEU A 220 20.63 -12.69 10.43
C LEU A 220 22.00 -12.03 10.52
N VAL A 221 22.07 -10.77 10.14
CA VAL A 221 23.32 -10.00 10.07
C VAL A 221 23.28 -8.90 11.12
N GLN A 222 24.34 -8.74 11.89
CA GLN A 222 24.53 -7.60 12.78
C GLN A 222 24.97 -6.38 11.93
N ALA A 223 24.22 -5.29 12.00
CA ALA A 223 24.36 -4.16 11.08
C ALA A 223 25.67 -3.38 11.21
N ASP A 224 26.17 -3.21 12.42
CA ASP A 224 27.40 -2.45 12.74
C ASP A 224 28.67 -3.18 12.33
N SER A 225 28.72 -4.50 12.48
CA SER A 225 29.91 -5.32 12.19
C SER A 225 29.86 -6.05 10.85
N GLY A 226 28.66 -6.20 10.26
CA GLY A 226 28.43 -7.07 9.11
C GLY A 226 28.54 -8.57 9.44
N ALA A 227 28.69 -8.92 10.73
CA ALA A 227 28.83 -10.30 11.14
C ALA A 227 27.51 -11.06 11.00
N VAL A 228 27.57 -12.27 10.45
CA VAL A 228 26.42 -13.19 10.41
C VAL A 228 26.27 -13.83 11.79
N VAL A 229 25.21 -13.47 12.49
CA VAL A 229 24.91 -13.99 13.83
C VAL A 229 24.25 -15.37 13.76
N TRP A 230 23.42 -15.55 12.73
CA TRP A 230 22.73 -16.80 12.45
C TRP A 230 22.50 -16.96 10.96
N ALA A 231 22.63 -18.18 10.46
CA ALA A 231 22.22 -18.55 9.10
C ALA A 231 21.76 -19.99 9.08
N ASP A 232 20.70 -20.26 8.34
CA ASP A 232 20.18 -21.62 8.19
C ASP A 232 19.51 -21.80 6.83
N ARG A 233 19.26 -23.07 6.47
CA ARG A 233 18.61 -23.46 5.24
C ARG A 233 17.58 -24.55 5.52
N PHE A 234 16.38 -24.35 5.00
CA PHE A 234 15.23 -25.24 5.13
C PHE A 234 14.91 -25.83 3.76
N ASP A 235 14.96 -27.13 3.65
CA ASP A 235 14.66 -27.89 2.43
C ASP A 235 13.43 -28.78 2.69
N GLY A 236 12.42 -28.72 1.83
CA GLY A 236 11.22 -29.54 2.00
C GLY A 236 10.25 -29.47 0.83
N SER A 237 9.06 -29.99 1.03
CA SER A 237 7.97 -29.93 0.05
C SER A 237 7.18 -28.61 0.15
N ASP A 238 6.38 -28.31 -0.89
CA ASP A 238 5.51 -27.14 -0.90
C ASP A 238 4.56 -27.08 0.32
N GLY A 239 4.12 -28.23 0.82
CA GLY A 239 3.29 -28.32 2.05
C GLY A 239 4.00 -27.89 3.34
N GLN A 240 5.33 -27.74 3.33
CA GLN A 240 6.10 -27.28 4.49
C GLN A 240 6.39 -25.78 4.48
N PHE A 241 5.89 -25.05 3.48
CA PHE A 241 6.13 -23.62 3.31
C PHE A 241 5.83 -22.81 4.58
N PHE A 242 4.69 -23.03 5.19
CA PHE A 242 4.27 -22.33 6.41
C PHE A 242 5.04 -22.78 7.66
N ALA A 243 5.40 -24.07 7.74
CA ALA A 243 6.23 -24.58 8.83
C ALA A 243 7.61 -23.91 8.84
N PHE A 244 8.18 -23.58 7.69
CA PHE A 244 9.45 -22.86 7.60
C PHE A 244 9.35 -21.43 8.11
N GLN A 245 8.20 -20.74 7.89
CA GLN A 245 7.98 -19.42 8.48
C GLN A 245 8.05 -19.46 10.00
N ASP A 246 7.33 -20.39 10.62
CA ASP A 246 7.30 -20.55 12.07
C ASP A 246 8.68 -20.93 12.63
N GLU A 247 9.40 -21.81 11.96
CA GLU A 247 10.72 -22.25 12.39
C GLU A 247 11.75 -21.11 12.31
N ILE A 248 11.72 -20.29 11.26
CA ILE A 248 12.60 -19.11 11.12
C ILE A 248 12.32 -18.11 12.24
N VAL A 249 11.05 -17.81 12.52
CA VAL A 249 10.68 -16.91 13.62
C VAL A 249 11.20 -17.44 14.95
N ALA A 250 10.98 -18.72 15.23
CA ALA A 250 11.44 -19.35 16.47
C ALA A 250 12.97 -19.28 16.61
N ARG A 251 13.72 -19.56 15.56
CA ARG A 251 15.18 -19.51 15.57
C ARG A 251 15.75 -18.11 15.74
N ILE A 252 15.12 -17.11 15.10
CA ILE A 252 15.54 -15.72 15.26
C ILE A 252 15.27 -15.22 16.67
N VAL A 253 14.09 -15.53 17.21
CA VAL A 253 13.77 -15.19 18.60
C VAL A 253 14.78 -15.84 19.57
N ALA A 254 15.08 -17.11 19.37
CA ALA A 254 16.09 -17.80 20.18
C ALA A 254 17.51 -17.20 20.08
N ALA A 255 17.86 -16.69 18.89
CA ALA A 255 19.17 -16.07 18.69
C ALA A 255 19.29 -14.65 19.27
N LEU A 256 18.17 -13.90 19.38
CA LEU A 256 18.17 -12.51 19.80
C LEU A 256 17.69 -12.27 21.24
N VAL A 257 16.95 -13.21 21.81
CA VAL A 257 16.34 -13.06 23.14
C VAL A 257 16.87 -14.15 24.06
N GLU A 258 17.75 -13.79 25.00
CA GLU A 258 18.42 -14.72 25.93
C GLU A 258 17.48 -15.50 26.87
N SER A 259 16.21 -15.06 27.00
CA SER A 259 15.22 -15.71 27.88
C SER A 259 13.83 -15.74 27.26
N VAL A 260 13.65 -16.59 26.27
CA VAL A 260 12.27 -16.89 25.78
C VAL A 260 11.72 -18.06 26.60
N ASP A 261 10.73 -17.78 27.42
CA ASP A 261 9.97 -18.81 28.09
C ASP A 261 9.38 -19.78 27.05
N ARG A 262 9.69 -21.08 27.17
CA ARG A 262 9.28 -22.13 26.20
C ARG A 262 7.76 -22.17 25.96
N GLN A 263 6.95 -21.59 26.85
CA GLN A 263 5.51 -21.47 26.68
C GLN A 263 5.11 -20.50 25.57
N SER A 264 5.95 -19.48 25.26
CA SER A 264 5.69 -18.54 24.17
C SER A 264 5.79 -19.17 22.78
N HIS A 265 6.55 -20.25 22.63
CA HIS A 265 6.67 -20.97 21.34
C HIS A 265 5.43 -21.79 20.96
N GLN A 266 4.57 -22.16 21.92
CA GLN A 266 3.36 -22.92 21.62
C GLN A 266 2.24 -22.05 21.01
N HIS A 267 2.32 -20.72 21.15
CA HIS A 267 1.34 -19.79 20.63
C HIS A 267 1.65 -19.27 19.21
N ALA A 268 2.82 -19.61 18.67
CA ALA A 268 3.26 -19.17 17.35
C ALA A 268 2.78 -20.08 16.18
N ARG A 269 1.92 -21.07 16.46
CA ARG A 269 1.35 -21.89 15.38
C ARG A 269 0.45 -21.01 14.55
N HIS A 270 0.91 -20.69 13.36
CA HIS A 270 0.08 -20.07 12.34
C HIS A 270 -1.07 -21.02 12.01
N SER A 271 -2.30 -20.49 12.04
CA SER A 271 -3.38 -21.03 11.24
C SER A 271 -3.05 -20.73 9.78
N GLY A 272 -2.02 -21.38 9.25
CA GLY A 272 -1.62 -21.24 7.85
C GLY A 272 -2.69 -21.85 6.97
N ALA A 273 -2.79 -21.36 5.74
CA ALA A 273 -3.62 -22.00 4.75
C ALA A 273 -3.05 -23.40 4.43
N ASP A 274 -3.84 -24.45 4.55
CA ASP A 274 -3.45 -25.78 4.09
C ASP A 274 -3.35 -25.82 2.54
N ASN A 275 -3.87 -24.79 1.89
CA ASN A 275 -3.96 -24.65 0.45
C ASN A 275 -3.16 -23.44 -0.05
N LEU A 276 -2.04 -23.69 -0.73
CA LEU A 276 -1.18 -22.64 -1.29
C LEU A 276 -1.94 -21.73 -2.28
N SER A 277 -2.92 -22.25 -3.03
CA SER A 277 -3.75 -21.46 -3.95
C SER A 277 -4.68 -20.49 -3.19
N ALA A 278 -5.21 -20.90 -2.03
CA ALA A 278 -5.98 -20.02 -1.17
C ALA A 278 -5.10 -18.89 -0.61
N TYR A 279 -3.87 -19.22 -0.22
CA TYR A 279 -2.90 -18.24 0.25
C TYR A 279 -2.51 -17.22 -0.83
N GLU A 280 -2.30 -17.64 -2.07
CA GLU A 280 -2.01 -16.74 -3.19
C GLU A 280 -3.16 -15.74 -3.44
N LEU A 281 -4.40 -16.22 -3.45
CA LEU A 281 -5.58 -15.37 -3.60
C LEU A 281 -5.72 -14.38 -2.43
N PHE A 282 -5.44 -14.85 -1.22
CA PHE A 282 -5.40 -14.00 -0.03
C PHE A 282 -4.34 -12.90 -0.17
N LEU A 283 -3.11 -13.22 -0.60
CA LEU A 283 -2.04 -12.24 -0.79
C LEU A 283 -2.42 -11.18 -1.82
N GLN A 284 -2.98 -11.59 -2.97
CA GLN A 284 -3.46 -10.68 -4.00
C GLN A 284 -4.56 -9.76 -3.48
N GLY A 285 -5.56 -10.31 -2.79
CA GLY A 285 -6.66 -9.55 -2.19
C GLY A 285 -6.17 -8.55 -1.14
N ARG A 286 -5.26 -8.97 -0.28
CA ARG A 286 -4.63 -8.13 0.75
C ARG A 286 -3.81 -6.99 0.14
N ASP A 287 -3.01 -7.25 -0.89
CA ASP A 287 -2.22 -6.23 -1.58
C ASP A 287 -3.12 -5.17 -2.24
N LEU A 288 -4.22 -5.61 -2.88
CA LEU A 288 -5.20 -4.69 -3.47
C LEU A 288 -5.87 -3.81 -2.39
N ARG A 289 -6.27 -4.37 -1.25
CA ARG A 289 -6.82 -3.58 -0.14
C ARG A 289 -5.80 -2.56 0.38
N ARG A 290 -4.56 -2.98 0.60
CA ARG A 290 -3.48 -2.13 1.11
C ARG A 290 -3.04 -1.03 0.16
N SER A 291 -3.29 -1.19 -1.13
CA SER A 291 -3.01 -0.14 -2.12
C SER A 291 -3.71 1.17 -1.80
N ALA A 292 -4.72 1.15 -0.93
CA ALA A 292 -5.54 2.29 -0.55
C ALA A 292 -6.24 2.98 -1.75
N ILE A 293 -6.41 2.25 -2.85
CA ILE A 293 -7.14 2.69 -4.04
C ILE A 293 -8.57 2.17 -3.94
N PRO A 294 -9.60 3.04 -3.77
CA PRO A 294 -10.98 2.61 -3.59
C PRO A 294 -11.50 1.69 -4.70
N ALA A 295 -11.11 1.90 -5.94
CA ALA A 295 -11.50 1.07 -7.09
C ALA A 295 -11.00 -0.39 -7.00
N ASN A 296 -9.98 -0.67 -6.18
CA ASN A 296 -9.43 -2.02 -6.02
C ASN A 296 -10.20 -2.88 -4.99
N PHE A 297 -11.03 -2.27 -4.14
CA PHE A 297 -11.73 -2.99 -3.07
C PHE A 297 -12.71 -4.07 -3.56
N PRO A 298 -13.50 -3.87 -4.63
CA PRO A 298 -14.35 -4.94 -5.15
C PRO A 298 -13.55 -6.15 -5.64
N GLN A 299 -12.41 -5.92 -6.30
CA GLN A 299 -11.55 -7.00 -6.74
C GLN A 299 -10.85 -7.69 -5.55
N ALA A 300 -10.43 -6.93 -4.53
CA ALA A 300 -9.90 -7.49 -3.30
C ALA A 300 -10.91 -8.42 -2.63
N GLN A 301 -12.16 -7.98 -2.52
CA GLN A 301 -13.24 -8.78 -1.94
C GLN A 301 -13.42 -10.11 -2.70
N LEU A 302 -13.51 -10.06 -4.03
CA LEU A 302 -13.69 -11.26 -4.86
C LEU A 302 -12.56 -12.28 -4.67
N LEU A 303 -11.32 -11.82 -4.62
CA LEU A 303 -10.15 -12.69 -4.42
C LEU A 303 -10.16 -13.34 -3.04
N LEU A 304 -10.51 -12.58 -2.00
CA LEU A 304 -10.61 -13.07 -0.63
C LEU A 304 -11.78 -14.05 -0.44
N GLU A 305 -12.93 -13.81 -1.09
CA GLU A 305 -14.05 -14.75 -1.12
C GLU A 305 -13.65 -16.08 -1.75
N ARG A 306 -12.88 -16.04 -2.84
CA ARG A 306 -12.33 -17.24 -3.46
C ARG A 306 -11.30 -17.94 -2.57
N ALA A 307 -10.47 -17.18 -1.84
CA ALA A 307 -9.53 -17.76 -0.88
C ALA A 307 -10.26 -18.54 0.22
N VAL A 308 -11.31 -17.97 0.81
CA VAL A 308 -12.15 -18.62 1.82
C VAL A 308 -12.94 -19.81 1.25
N ALA A 309 -13.35 -19.75 -0.02
CA ALA A 309 -14.02 -20.88 -0.68
C ALA A 309 -13.09 -22.08 -0.88
N LEU A 310 -11.78 -21.84 -1.13
CA LEU A 310 -10.77 -22.88 -1.26
C LEU A 310 -10.30 -23.43 0.10
N ASP A 311 -10.27 -22.57 1.12
CA ASP A 311 -9.85 -22.91 2.48
C ASP A 311 -10.75 -22.18 3.49
N PRO A 312 -11.89 -22.81 3.89
CA PRO A 312 -12.85 -22.22 4.82
C PRO A 312 -12.33 -22.01 6.25
N ASP A 313 -11.20 -22.60 6.59
CA ASP A 313 -10.57 -22.49 7.91
C ASP A 313 -9.37 -21.53 7.92
N PHE A 314 -9.13 -20.84 6.81
CA PHE A 314 -8.05 -19.87 6.69
C PHE A 314 -8.40 -18.54 7.40
N ALA A 315 -8.10 -18.45 8.69
CA ALA A 315 -8.42 -17.31 9.56
C ALA A 315 -7.96 -15.93 9.00
N PRO A 316 -6.74 -15.76 8.45
CA PRO A 316 -6.31 -14.48 7.88
C PRO A 316 -7.20 -14.00 6.72
N ALA A 317 -7.68 -14.89 5.85
CA ALA A 317 -8.56 -14.51 4.73
C ALA A 317 -9.92 -14.02 5.24
N HIS A 318 -10.48 -14.67 6.25
CA HIS A 318 -11.68 -14.18 6.93
C HIS A 318 -11.45 -12.80 7.56
N GLY A 319 -10.32 -12.58 8.21
CA GLY A 319 -9.93 -11.27 8.76
C GLY A 319 -9.89 -10.17 7.70
N GLU A 320 -9.25 -10.44 6.55
CA GLU A 320 -9.17 -9.48 5.44
C GLU A 320 -10.55 -9.19 4.80
N LEU A 321 -11.41 -10.20 4.61
CA LEU A 321 -12.79 -9.98 4.16
C LEU A 321 -13.56 -9.05 5.10
N ALA A 322 -13.45 -9.29 6.40
CA ALA A 322 -14.06 -8.44 7.40
C ALA A 322 -13.51 -7.01 7.35
N TYR A 323 -12.22 -6.85 7.12
CA TYR A 323 -11.57 -5.53 7.04
C TYR A 323 -11.94 -4.79 5.73
N VAL A 324 -12.13 -5.51 4.62
CA VAL A 324 -12.70 -4.93 3.39
C VAL A 324 -14.09 -4.34 3.66
N GLN A 325 -14.95 -5.02 4.44
CA GLN A 325 -16.28 -4.48 4.81
C GLN A 325 -16.17 -3.22 5.68
N HIS A 326 -15.21 -3.16 6.62
CA HIS A 326 -14.94 -1.96 7.41
C HIS A 326 -14.60 -0.76 6.53
N PHE A 327 -13.68 -0.92 5.57
CA PHE A 327 -13.31 0.15 4.65
C PHE A 327 -14.45 0.49 3.67
N SER A 328 -15.16 -0.52 3.15
CA SER A 328 -16.29 -0.30 2.24
C SER A 328 -17.40 0.52 2.87
N MET A 329 -17.64 0.36 4.19
CA MET A 329 -18.55 1.25 4.94
C MET A 329 -17.97 2.67 5.07
N GLY A 330 -16.69 2.79 5.40
CA GLY A 330 -16.02 4.06 5.58
C GLY A 330 -15.91 4.90 4.31
N LEU A 331 -15.65 4.23 3.18
CA LEU A 331 -15.43 4.85 1.88
C LEU A 331 -16.67 4.84 0.97
N LEU A 332 -17.82 4.33 1.46
CA LEU A 332 -19.09 4.22 0.71
C LEU A 332 -18.99 3.38 -0.57
N LEU A 333 -18.24 2.29 -0.53
CA LEU A 333 -18.01 1.44 -1.70
C LEU A 333 -19.05 0.32 -1.81
N GLY A 334 -19.36 -0.08 -3.05
CA GLY A 334 -20.25 -1.20 -3.35
C GLY A 334 -21.74 -0.89 -3.12
N THR A 335 -22.59 -1.85 -3.47
CA THR A 335 -24.06 -1.70 -3.50
C THR A 335 -24.78 -2.12 -2.22
N LEU A 336 -24.12 -2.91 -1.37
CA LEU A 336 -24.70 -3.36 -0.11
C LEU A 336 -24.93 -2.20 0.86
N GLY A 337 -26.00 -2.23 1.61
CA GLY A 337 -26.30 -1.29 2.67
C GLY A 337 -25.30 -1.38 3.84
N ARG A 338 -25.24 -0.32 4.68
CA ARG A 338 -24.34 -0.25 5.83
C ARG A 338 -24.56 -1.42 6.81
N ALA A 339 -25.83 -1.73 7.11
CA ALA A 339 -26.19 -2.81 8.04
C ALA A 339 -25.74 -4.18 7.51
N GLU A 340 -25.96 -4.45 6.23
CA GLU A 340 -25.55 -5.71 5.59
C GLU A 340 -24.01 -5.88 5.58
N LYS A 341 -23.27 -4.81 5.28
CA LYS A 341 -21.81 -4.81 5.34
C LYS A 341 -21.30 -5.06 6.75
N LEU A 342 -21.93 -4.44 7.74
CA LEU A 342 -21.58 -4.64 9.15
C LEU A 342 -21.81 -6.08 9.60
N GLU A 343 -22.96 -6.65 9.25
CA GLU A 343 -23.29 -8.05 9.56
C GLU A 343 -22.31 -9.01 8.90
N LEU A 344 -22.05 -8.82 7.60
CA LEU A 344 -21.09 -9.63 6.83
C LEU A 344 -19.69 -9.53 7.43
N GLY A 345 -19.24 -8.31 7.73
CA GLY A 345 -17.95 -8.06 8.36
C GLY A 345 -17.83 -8.73 9.72
N LEU A 346 -18.81 -8.58 10.61
CA LEU A 346 -18.81 -9.21 11.93
C LEU A 346 -18.82 -10.73 11.85
N ARG A 347 -19.54 -11.32 10.91
CA ARG A 347 -19.55 -12.78 10.69
C ARG A 347 -18.14 -13.29 10.34
N HIS A 348 -17.48 -12.68 9.39
CA HIS A 348 -16.12 -13.04 9.01
C HIS A 348 -15.10 -12.75 10.13
N ALA A 349 -15.20 -11.62 10.83
CA ALA A 349 -14.30 -11.29 11.93
C ALA A 349 -14.43 -12.29 13.10
N ARG A 350 -15.65 -12.71 13.43
CA ARG A 350 -15.89 -13.75 14.45
C ARG A 350 -15.32 -15.08 14.02
N ARG A 351 -15.51 -15.47 12.76
CA ARG A 351 -14.93 -16.70 12.23
C ARG A 351 -13.39 -16.69 12.29
N ALA A 352 -12.76 -15.58 11.91
CA ALA A 352 -11.31 -15.41 12.03
C ALA A 352 -10.84 -15.58 13.48
N TYR A 353 -11.59 -15.01 14.44
CA TYR A 353 -11.26 -15.14 15.86
C TYR A 353 -11.50 -16.55 16.40
N GLU A 354 -12.56 -17.24 15.99
CA GLU A 354 -12.83 -18.63 16.39
C GLU A 354 -11.73 -19.58 15.91
N LEU A 355 -11.29 -19.40 14.67
CA LEU A 355 -10.23 -20.20 14.06
C LEU A 355 -8.84 -19.90 14.66
N ALA A 356 -8.58 -18.64 14.97
CA ALA A 356 -7.28 -18.19 15.50
C ALA A 356 -7.44 -17.09 16.56
N PRO A 357 -7.78 -17.45 17.82
CA PRO A 357 -8.01 -16.46 18.88
C PRO A 357 -6.80 -15.57 19.18
N ASP A 358 -5.60 -16.08 18.94
CA ASP A 358 -4.34 -15.37 19.18
C ASP A 358 -3.84 -14.59 17.96
N LEU A 359 -4.59 -14.56 16.86
CA LEU A 359 -4.27 -13.74 15.70
C LEU A 359 -4.60 -12.26 16.04
N PRO A 360 -3.57 -11.36 16.14
CA PRO A 360 -3.80 -9.96 16.49
C PRO A 360 -4.79 -9.29 15.54
N PHE A 361 -4.68 -9.60 14.25
CA PHE A 361 -5.49 -9.03 13.18
C PHE A 361 -6.98 -9.35 13.33
N ALA A 362 -7.36 -10.55 13.79
CA ALA A 362 -8.77 -10.87 14.07
C ALA A 362 -9.35 -9.95 15.16
N SER A 363 -8.59 -9.69 16.21
CA SER A 363 -8.98 -8.75 17.28
C SER A 363 -9.03 -7.30 16.77
N LEU A 364 -8.07 -6.88 15.95
CA LEU A 364 -8.05 -5.57 15.31
C LEU A 364 -9.33 -5.29 14.51
N VAL A 365 -9.70 -6.24 13.65
CA VAL A 365 -10.86 -6.10 12.77
C VAL A 365 -12.15 -6.10 13.55
N LEU A 366 -12.29 -6.94 14.59
CA LEU A 366 -13.42 -6.89 15.51
C LEU A 366 -13.54 -5.51 16.15
N GLY A 367 -12.43 -4.91 16.61
CA GLY A 367 -12.42 -3.56 17.17
C GLY A 367 -12.96 -2.51 16.19
N ASN A 368 -12.47 -2.53 14.95
CA ASN A 368 -12.91 -1.59 13.93
C ASN A 368 -14.38 -1.79 13.51
N LEU A 369 -14.89 -3.01 13.49
CA LEU A 369 -16.30 -3.27 13.18
C LEU A 369 -17.23 -2.90 14.34
N HIS A 370 -16.85 -3.16 15.61
CA HIS A 370 -17.60 -2.66 16.76
C HIS A 370 -17.66 -1.13 16.79
N MET A 371 -16.57 -0.44 16.40
CA MET A 371 -16.60 1.02 16.20
C MET A 371 -17.65 1.43 15.16
N ARG A 372 -17.75 0.71 14.01
CA ARG A 372 -18.79 0.96 13.00
C ARG A 372 -20.20 0.67 13.50
N ALA A 373 -20.33 -0.19 14.50
CA ALA A 373 -21.58 -0.47 15.21
C ALA A 373 -21.87 0.53 16.35
N HIS A 374 -21.03 1.54 16.55
CA HIS A 374 -21.07 2.51 17.65
C HIS A 374 -20.90 1.89 19.05
N ASP A 375 -20.42 0.64 19.13
CA ASP A 375 -20.06 -0.01 20.39
C ASP A 375 -18.57 0.29 20.71
N PHE A 376 -18.31 1.51 21.17
CA PHE A 376 -16.94 1.97 21.44
C PHE A 376 -16.27 1.25 22.60
N VAL A 377 -17.06 0.69 23.54
CA VAL A 377 -16.52 -0.10 24.66
C VAL A 377 -15.95 -1.42 24.16
N ALA A 378 -16.71 -2.16 23.36
CA ALA A 378 -16.22 -3.39 22.75
C ALA A 378 -15.10 -3.09 21.75
N ALA A 379 -15.22 -2.02 20.95
CA ALA A 379 -14.21 -1.59 19.99
C ALA A 379 -12.83 -1.37 20.64
N GLU A 380 -12.77 -0.61 21.73
CA GLU A 380 -11.54 -0.38 22.48
C GLU A 380 -10.99 -1.67 23.09
N ARG A 381 -11.84 -2.48 23.71
CA ARG A 381 -11.43 -3.77 24.30
C ARG A 381 -10.75 -4.68 23.29
N TRP A 382 -11.33 -4.83 22.10
CA TRP A 382 -10.80 -5.65 21.03
C TRP A 382 -9.49 -5.06 20.45
N SER A 383 -9.46 -3.77 20.20
CA SER A 383 -8.25 -3.11 19.66
C SER A 383 -7.09 -3.13 20.65
N ARG A 384 -7.33 -2.97 21.95
CA ARG A 384 -6.29 -3.14 22.99
C ARG A 384 -5.83 -4.59 23.09
N ARG A 385 -6.71 -5.58 22.82
CA ARG A 385 -6.31 -6.99 22.71
C ARG A 385 -5.35 -7.17 21.53
N ALA A 386 -5.63 -6.59 20.37
CA ALA A 386 -4.74 -6.68 19.21
C ALA A 386 -3.34 -6.14 19.53
N VAL A 387 -3.24 -4.98 20.19
CA VAL A 387 -1.95 -4.42 20.64
C VAL A 387 -1.22 -5.35 21.63
N ARG A 388 -1.95 -5.99 22.55
CA ARG A 388 -1.31 -6.94 23.49
C ARG A 388 -0.78 -8.20 22.81
N LEU A 389 -1.49 -8.70 21.79
CA LEU A 389 -1.11 -9.90 21.03
C LEU A 389 0.01 -9.64 20.03
N GLY A 390 0.09 -8.43 19.48
CA GLY A 390 1.11 -8.00 18.50
C GLY A 390 1.68 -6.62 18.85
N PRO A 391 2.46 -6.49 19.92
CA PRO A 391 2.95 -5.19 20.42
C PRO A 391 4.02 -4.55 19.53
N GLY A 392 4.56 -5.27 18.57
CA GLY A 392 5.53 -4.77 17.58
C GLY A 392 4.90 -4.38 16.23
N ASP A 393 3.59 -4.56 16.06
CA ASP A 393 2.91 -4.33 14.79
C ASP A 393 2.25 -2.94 14.76
N ALA A 394 2.70 -2.08 13.83
CA ALA A 394 2.21 -0.72 13.63
C ALA A 394 0.71 -0.67 13.35
N GLU A 395 0.16 -1.64 12.60
CA GLU A 395 -1.26 -1.71 12.24
C GLU A 395 -2.17 -1.81 13.48
N ASN A 396 -1.73 -2.53 14.54
CA ASN A 396 -2.50 -2.67 15.77
C ASN A 396 -2.64 -1.34 16.52
N TYR A 397 -1.58 -0.54 16.55
CA TYR A 397 -1.62 0.80 17.15
C TYR A 397 -2.47 1.76 16.33
N ALA A 398 -2.33 1.70 15.00
CA ALA A 398 -3.12 2.52 14.08
C ALA A 398 -4.61 2.19 14.18
N GLY A 399 -4.98 0.92 14.29
CA GLY A 399 -6.36 0.51 14.48
C GLY A 399 -6.95 0.95 15.82
N LEU A 400 -6.18 0.85 16.91
CA LEU A 400 -6.61 1.38 18.23
C LEU A 400 -6.76 2.91 18.16
N ALA A 401 -5.83 3.62 17.55
CA ALA A 401 -5.91 5.07 17.36
C ALA A 401 -7.14 5.47 16.53
N ASN A 402 -7.45 4.69 15.48
CA ASN A 402 -8.67 4.89 14.69
C ASN A 402 -9.93 4.82 15.57
N VAL A 403 -10.05 3.77 16.39
CA VAL A 403 -11.18 3.57 17.32
C VAL A 403 -11.28 4.72 18.32
N LEU A 404 -10.18 5.10 18.95
CA LEU A 404 -10.17 6.15 19.97
C LEU A 404 -10.49 7.53 19.40
N SER A 405 -10.05 7.81 18.16
CA SER A 405 -10.44 9.05 17.48
C SER A 405 -11.96 9.16 17.34
N PHE A 406 -12.63 8.09 16.92
CA PHE A 406 -14.10 8.10 16.80
C PHE A 406 -14.81 8.09 18.15
N ALA A 407 -14.15 7.62 19.22
CA ALA A 407 -14.65 7.65 20.59
C ALA A 407 -14.44 9.00 21.31
N GLY A 408 -13.98 10.06 20.61
CA GLY A 408 -13.73 11.38 21.20
C GLY A 408 -12.46 11.46 22.04
N ARG A 409 -11.44 10.63 21.74
CA ARG A 409 -10.16 10.58 22.46
C ARG A 409 -8.99 10.81 21.50
N ALA A 410 -9.08 11.88 20.72
CA ALA A 410 -8.14 12.17 19.63
C ALA A 410 -6.70 12.42 20.11
N GLU A 411 -6.48 12.98 21.31
CA GLU A 411 -5.12 13.18 21.87
C GLU A 411 -4.41 11.84 22.11
N GLU A 412 -5.12 10.86 22.69
CA GLU A 412 -4.56 9.52 22.88
C GLU A 412 -4.28 8.82 21.54
N ALA A 413 -5.15 9.05 20.55
CA ALA A 413 -4.95 8.55 19.20
C ALA A 413 -3.68 9.13 18.54
N VAL A 414 -3.36 10.41 18.74
CA VAL A 414 -2.12 11.02 18.24
C VAL A 414 -0.89 10.29 18.81
N GLU A 415 -0.86 10.00 20.11
CA GLU A 415 0.28 9.32 20.75
C GLU A 415 0.42 7.87 20.27
N LEU A 416 -0.70 7.16 20.06
CA LEU A 416 -0.69 5.81 19.48
C LEU A 416 -0.20 5.83 18.03
N MET A 417 -0.61 6.82 17.23
CA MET A 417 -0.12 6.96 15.85
C MET A 417 1.37 7.31 15.79
N ARG A 418 1.87 8.12 16.72
CA ARG A 418 3.31 8.34 16.86
C ARG A 418 4.06 7.06 17.21
N THR A 419 3.44 6.19 18.01
CA THR A 419 3.99 4.87 18.31
C THR A 419 3.97 3.96 17.08
N ALA A 420 2.86 3.92 16.32
CA ALA A 420 2.78 3.19 15.05
C ALA A 420 3.87 3.63 14.07
N ASN A 421 4.08 4.94 13.92
CA ASN A 421 5.09 5.49 13.02
C ASN A 421 6.54 5.20 13.47
N ARG A 422 6.78 4.88 14.75
CA ARG A 422 8.10 4.38 15.20
C ARG A 422 8.35 2.95 14.73
N TYR A 423 7.31 2.10 14.70
CA TYR A 423 7.42 0.73 14.18
C TYR A 423 7.45 0.70 12.65
N ASP A 424 6.76 1.62 11.97
CA ASP A 424 6.81 1.76 10.50
C ASP A 424 7.02 3.23 10.11
N PRO A 425 8.27 3.70 10.02
CA PRO A 425 8.61 5.09 9.69
C PRO A 425 8.15 5.55 8.31
N ILE A 426 8.01 4.64 7.34
CA ILE A 426 7.38 4.92 6.04
C ILE A 426 5.88 4.71 6.17
N VAL A 427 5.24 5.72 6.67
CA VAL A 427 3.83 5.72 7.07
C VAL A 427 2.91 5.33 5.92
N PRO A 428 2.13 4.23 6.01
CA PRO A 428 1.12 3.87 5.02
C PRO A 428 0.08 4.98 4.82
N PRO A 429 -0.59 5.09 3.64
CA PRO A 429 -1.57 6.15 3.39
C PRO A 429 -2.69 6.24 4.43
N PHE A 430 -3.25 5.10 4.87
CA PHE A 430 -4.27 5.11 5.92
C PHE A 430 -3.72 5.55 7.28
N HIS A 431 -2.48 5.22 7.63
CA HIS A 431 -1.87 5.68 8.87
C HIS A 431 -1.62 7.20 8.82
N ALA A 432 -1.17 7.74 7.68
CA ALA A 432 -1.06 9.18 7.48
C ALA A 432 -2.42 9.87 7.65
N PHE A 433 -3.48 9.29 7.10
CA PHE A 433 -4.84 9.78 7.28
C PHE A 433 -5.28 9.75 8.75
N TYR A 434 -5.06 8.64 9.48
CA TYR A 434 -5.48 8.52 10.88
C TYR A 434 -4.78 9.55 11.76
N LEU A 435 -3.47 9.76 11.55
CA LEU A 435 -2.73 10.78 12.28
C LEU A 435 -3.20 12.19 11.92
N ALA A 436 -3.34 12.50 10.62
CA ALA A 436 -3.81 13.80 10.15
C ALA A 436 -5.19 14.14 10.73
N ARG A 437 -6.11 13.16 10.73
CA ARG A 437 -7.44 13.33 11.32
C ARG A 437 -7.39 13.56 12.82
N ALA A 438 -6.63 12.76 13.56
CA ALA A 438 -6.50 12.92 15.01
C ALA A 438 -5.91 14.29 15.37
N LEU A 439 -4.90 14.77 14.64
CA LEU A 439 -4.34 16.11 14.80
C LEU A 439 -5.36 17.21 14.48
N ALA A 440 -6.12 17.08 13.40
CA ALA A 440 -7.16 18.06 13.07
C ALA A 440 -8.26 18.09 14.15
N TRP A 441 -8.63 16.95 14.69
CA TRP A 441 -9.64 16.86 15.76
C TRP A 441 -9.15 17.41 17.11
N THR A 442 -7.83 17.44 17.34
CA THR A 442 -7.24 18.13 18.50
C THR A 442 -6.95 19.62 18.25
N GLY A 443 -7.23 20.13 17.04
CA GLY A 443 -7.00 21.53 16.67
C GLY A 443 -5.57 21.83 16.17
N ARG A 444 -4.76 20.82 15.93
CA ARG A 444 -3.35 20.93 15.48
C ARG A 444 -3.28 20.93 13.95
N PHE A 445 -3.90 21.95 13.34
CA PHE A 445 -4.13 22.00 11.89
C PHE A 445 -2.85 22.18 11.07
N GLU A 446 -1.85 22.90 11.58
CA GLU A 446 -0.55 23.07 10.95
C GLU A 446 0.20 21.74 10.80
N GLU A 447 0.05 20.83 11.77
CA GLU A 447 0.65 19.51 11.73
C GLU A 447 -0.18 18.54 10.87
N ALA A 448 -1.51 18.68 10.88
CA ALA A 448 -2.42 17.83 10.10
C ALA A 448 -2.30 18.06 8.58
N LEU A 449 -2.12 19.31 8.18
CA LEU A 449 -2.13 19.74 6.78
C LEU A 449 -1.11 18.98 5.90
N PRO A 450 0.20 18.94 6.23
CA PRO A 450 1.19 18.23 5.40
C PRO A 450 0.94 16.72 5.33
N LEU A 451 0.39 16.11 6.39
CA LEU A 451 0.05 14.70 6.39
C LEU A 451 -1.14 14.38 5.47
N ALA A 452 -2.17 15.24 5.47
CA ALA A 452 -3.30 15.12 4.56
C ALA A 452 -2.85 15.27 3.10
N GLN A 453 -1.97 16.22 2.80
CA GLN A 453 -1.36 16.41 1.48
C GLN A 453 -0.52 15.20 1.05
N SER A 454 0.31 14.68 1.93
CA SER A 454 1.11 13.46 1.68
C SER A 454 0.22 12.24 1.41
N CYS A 455 -0.86 12.07 2.18
CA CYS A 455 -1.83 11.01 1.95
C CYS A 455 -2.45 11.11 0.56
N MET A 456 -2.91 12.30 0.16
CA MET A 456 -3.50 12.53 -1.16
C MET A 456 -2.52 12.30 -2.31
N GLY A 457 -1.26 12.68 -2.14
CA GLY A 457 -0.21 12.44 -3.15
C GLY A 457 0.04 10.94 -3.38
N ARG A 458 -0.06 10.12 -2.34
CA ARG A 458 0.19 8.67 -2.40
C ARG A 458 -1.07 7.83 -2.68
N ALA A 459 -2.25 8.34 -2.32
CA ALA A 459 -3.54 7.69 -2.51
C ALA A 459 -4.61 8.72 -2.94
N PRO A 460 -4.56 9.23 -4.18
CA PRO A 460 -5.39 10.35 -4.64
C PRO A 460 -6.90 10.05 -4.63
N GLY A 461 -7.28 8.77 -4.66
CA GLY A 461 -8.68 8.33 -4.56
C GLY A 461 -9.25 8.29 -3.16
N LEU A 462 -8.44 8.47 -2.11
CA LEU A 462 -8.90 8.50 -0.72
C LEU A 462 -9.51 9.87 -0.37
N TRP A 463 -10.77 10.08 -0.70
CA TRP A 463 -11.49 11.33 -0.44
C TRP A 463 -11.49 11.74 1.04
N VAL A 464 -11.33 10.80 1.97
CA VAL A 464 -11.24 11.09 3.41
C VAL A 464 -10.00 11.92 3.78
N CYS A 465 -8.89 11.78 3.05
CA CYS A 465 -7.70 12.63 3.24
C CYS A 465 -8.01 14.08 2.83
N ARG A 466 -8.78 14.27 1.76
CA ARG A 466 -9.21 15.59 1.30
C ARG A 466 -10.16 16.27 2.29
N MET A 467 -11.00 15.50 2.97
CA MET A 467 -11.82 16.03 4.08
C MET A 467 -10.94 16.68 5.15
N VAL A 468 -9.87 16.01 5.59
CA VAL A 468 -8.94 16.56 6.58
C VAL A 468 -8.23 17.80 6.05
N LEU A 469 -7.87 17.80 4.75
CA LEU A 469 -7.30 18.97 4.07
C LEU A 469 -8.24 20.17 4.14
N VAL A 470 -9.52 19.99 3.76
CA VAL A 470 -10.55 21.06 3.79
C VAL A 470 -10.65 21.67 5.18
N ILE A 471 -10.82 20.82 6.20
CA ILE A 471 -10.98 21.23 7.60
C ILE A 471 -9.74 22.01 8.08
N SER A 472 -8.54 21.49 7.80
CA SER A 472 -7.31 22.13 8.22
C SER A 472 -7.08 23.49 7.55
N LEU A 473 -7.29 23.60 6.24
CA LEU A 473 -7.17 24.85 5.49
C LEU A 473 -8.17 25.90 6.00
N ALA A 474 -9.41 25.50 6.27
CA ALA A 474 -10.46 26.38 6.74
C ALA A 474 -10.12 27.00 8.12
N HIS A 475 -9.70 26.18 9.07
CA HIS A 475 -9.29 26.64 10.40
C HIS A 475 -8.00 27.48 10.39
N LEU A 476 -7.13 27.28 9.41
CA LEU A 476 -5.92 28.09 9.19
C LEU A 476 -6.20 29.43 8.46
N GLY A 477 -7.48 29.75 8.21
CA GLY A 477 -7.88 30.99 7.52
C GLY A 477 -7.58 31.00 6.01
N ARG A 478 -7.18 29.86 5.42
CA ARG A 478 -6.90 29.71 3.99
C ARG A 478 -8.19 29.45 3.20
N SER A 479 -9.14 30.40 3.29
CA SER A 479 -10.52 30.21 2.83
C SER A 479 -10.63 29.88 1.34
N ALA A 480 -9.83 30.49 0.46
CA ALA A 480 -9.85 30.20 -0.97
C ALA A 480 -9.40 28.76 -1.28
N ASP A 481 -8.32 28.31 -0.62
CA ASP A 481 -7.81 26.95 -0.79
C ASP A 481 -8.77 25.92 -0.20
N ALA A 482 -9.40 26.23 0.94
CA ALA A 482 -10.40 25.39 1.57
C ALA A 482 -11.64 25.22 0.70
N ALA A 483 -12.15 26.29 0.08
CA ALA A 483 -13.28 26.25 -0.84
C ALA A 483 -12.97 25.43 -2.10
N ALA A 484 -11.78 25.59 -2.68
CA ALA A 484 -11.33 24.79 -3.81
C ALA A 484 -11.24 23.29 -3.45
N ALA A 485 -10.61 22.96 -2.33
CA ALA A 485 -10.51 21.60 -1.82
C ALA A 485 -11.88 20.98 -1.51
N LEU A 486 -12.83 21.77 -1.00
CA LEU A 486 -14.21 21.35 -0.74
C LEU A 486 -14.95 21.01 -2.04
N ALA A 487 -14.78 21.80 -3.10
CA ALA A 487 -15.39 21.54 -4.40
C ALA A 487 -14.90 20.19 -4.98
N GLU A 488 -13.60 19.92 -4.90
CA GLU A 488 -13.02 18.66 -5.34
C GLU A 488 -13.45 17.48 -4.45
N TRP A 489 -13.56 17.68 -3.12
CA TRP A 489 -14.05 16.68 -2.19
C TRP A 489 -15.47 16.23 -2.55
N ARG A 490 -16.38 17.18 -2.83
CA ARG A 490 -17.76 16.88 -3.26
C ARG A 490 -17.82 16.00 -4.51
N GLN A 491 -16.92 16.24 -5.48
CA GLN A 491 -16.87 15.44 -6.71
C GLN A 491 -16.41 13.99 -6.44
N GLN A 492 -15.58 13.79 -5.43
CA GLN A 492 -14.98 12.46 -5.15
C GLN A 492 -15.80 11.61 -4.19
N CYS A 493 -16.42 12.21 -3.16
CA CYS A 493 -17.06 11.47 -2.08
C CYS A 493 -18.49 11.00 -2.38
N GLY A 494 -19.14 11.56 -3.41
CA GLY A 494 -20.54 11.26 -3.76
C GLY A 494 -21.57 11.82 -2.76
N PHE A 495 -21.17 12.66 -1.80
CA PHE A 495 -22.10 13.40 -0.94
C PHE A 495 -22.62 14.64 -1.64
N SER A 496 -23.93 14.90 -1.51
CA SER A 496 -24.54 16.13 -2.02
C SER A 496 -24.12 17.34 -1.20
N ALA A 497 -24.00 17.16 0.11
CA ALA A 497 -23.52 18.15 1.04
C ALA A 497 -22.62 17.51 2.13
N PRO A 498 -21.71 18.24 2.78
CA PRO A 498 -20.97 17.76 3.94
C PRO A 498 -21.88 17.37 5.12
N GLN A 499 -23.09 17.95 5.21
CA GLN A 499 -24.07 17.55 6.20
C GLN A 499 -24.43 16.07 6.05
N ASP A 500 -24.55 15.53 4.83
CA ASP A 500 -24.79 14.11 4.58
C ASP A 500 -23.70 13.23 5.20
N TYR A 501 -22.45 13.72 5.23
CA TYR A 501 -21.33 13.03 5.90
C TYR A 501 -21.45 13.12 7.42
N LEU A 502 -21.79 14.30 7.95
CA LEU A 502 -21.96 14.53 9.39
C LEU A 502 -23.11 13.70 9.97
N ASP A 503 -24.22 13.60 9.24
CA ASP A 503 -25.43 12.88 9.65
C ASP A 503 -25.25 11.35 9.72
N ARG A 504 -24.14 10.83 9.20
CA ARG A 504 -23.80 9.40 9.35
C ARG A 504 -23.59 8.97 10.80
N GLY A 505 -23.32 9.93 11.68
CA GLY A 505 -23.13 9.67 13.10
C GLY A 505 -21.93 8.79 13.43
N ASP A 506 -20.93 8.68 12.55
CA ASP A 506 -19.75 7.82 12.77
C ASP A 506 -18.90 8.28 13.97
N THR A 507 -18.98 9.56 14.34
CA THR A 507 -18.20 10.17 15.43
C THR A 507 -19.10 10.47 16.62
N VAL A 508 -18.61 10.26 17.85
CA VAL A 508 -19.31 10.65 19.07
C VAL A 508 -19.43 12.18 19.12
N PRO A 509 -20.60 12.73 19.47
CA PRO A 509 -20.73 14.17 19.71
C PRO A 509 -19.73 14.66 20.75
N GLY A 510 -19.08 15.80 20.48
CA GLY A 510 -18.04 16.37 21.33
C GLY A 510 -17.18 17.38 20.60
N PRO A 511 -16.13 17.90 21.27
CA PRO A 511 -15.26 18.93 20.69
C PRO A 511 -14.64 18.57 19.34
N GLU A 512 -14.32 17.31 19.13
CA GLU A 512 -13.74 16.80 17.87
C GLU A 512 -14.76 16.89 16.72
N PHE A 513 -16.00 16.47 16.97
CA PHE A 513 -17.09 16.57 16.01
C PHE A 513 -17.43 18.02 15.69
N ASP A 514 -17.45 18.90 16.73
CA ASP A 514 -17.72 20.33 16.57
C ASP A 514 -16.65 21.02 15.72
N ARG A 515 -15.36 20.67 15.89
CA ARG A 515 -14.28 21.20 15.04
C ARG A 515 -14.42 20.76 13.58
N MET A 516 -14.81 19.52 13.36
CA MET A 516 -15.04 19.02 12.01
C MET A 516 -16.18 19.78 11.33
N ARG A 517 -17.30 19.94 12.01
CA ARG A 517 -18.47 20.70 11.54
C ARG A 517 -18.11 22.16 11.25
N GLU A 518 -17.42 22.81 12.18
CA GLU A 518 -16.98 24.20 12.03
C GLU A 518 -16.00 24.35 10.86
N GLY A 519 -15.08 23.40 10.64
CA GLY A 519 -14.17 23.42 9.50
C GLY A 519 -14.90 23.39 8.16
N PHE A 520 -15.94 22.59 8.03
CA PHE A 520 -16.79 22.60 6.85
C PHE A 520 -17.56 23.91 6.68
N ARG A 521 -18.09 24.46 7.77
CA ARG A 521 -18.78 25.76 7.75
C ARG A 521 -17.83 26.89 7.28
N LEU A 522 -16.62 26.94 7.81
CA LEU A 522 -15.61 27.93 7.43
C LEU A 522 -15.13 27.75 5.97
N ALA A 523 -15.18 26.57 5.41
CA ALA A 523 -14.83 26.29 4.01
C ALA A 523 -15.89 26.75 3.02
N GLY A 524 -17.00 27.34 3.46
CA GLY A 524 -18.09 27.85 2.61
C GLY A 524 -19.28 26.91 2.52
N LEU A 525 -19.46 26.05 3.52
CA LEU A 525 -20.75 25.40 3.72
C LEU A 525 -21.67 26.43 4.36
N VAL A 526 -22.63 26.89 3.60
CA VAL A 526 -23.75 27.67 4.16
C VAL A 526 -24.72 26.64 4.72
N ASP A 527 -25.01 26.74 6.02
CA ASP A 527 -26.14 26.04 6.63
C ASP A 527 -27.38 26.43 5.80
N GLY A 528 -27.92 25.45 5.05
CA GLY A 528 -29.18 25.62 4.33
C GLY A 528 -30.35 25.37 5.26
#